data_4c773ee95f47ad6771e9109c4296c18c
#
_entry.id   4c773ee95f47ad6771e9109c4296c18c
#
_cell.length_a   1.000
_cell.length_b   1.000
_cell.length_c   1.000
_cell.angle_alpha   90.00
_cell.angle_beta   90.00
_cell.angle_gamma   90.00
#
_symmetry.space_group_name_H-M   'P 1'
#
loop_
_entity.id
_entity.type
_entity.pdbx_description
1 polymer ?
#
loop_
_entity_poly.entity_id
_entity_poly.type
_entity_poly.pdbx_seq_one_letter_code
_entity_poly.pdbx_strand_id
1 'polypeptide(L)'
;MRSDEAADRGAGLYDAPATGPLSGLSPDQVENRLLRAVLDDLKAGGSLPGLTSNRSKAELGERLRRETGLPLRPIARFLGISKSSYEYWRRRLADGSACAPDEADELGGEVERVFREEGRCARGYRFVHARLAEELGRPVSEKVVREAMRRRGLRPVYLRRGRRYSSYAGEIDDAPANLPLRGDGTHDFSPASPNALWASDITEFRLPCGAKVYLSPVVDLFDSRPVAWAIGARPTAALANESLSRACAALRPGEAPVVHTDRGCHYRWPGWKAICGRHGLARSMSRKGHSPDNAACEGFFGNLKNEFFHGRDWSGWTAEAFMELLDGWMAAYSTVRLKAFREGGRTVYDTIDNRRRRLRLAA
;
A
#
# COMPACT_ATOMS: atom_id res chain seq x y z
N MET A 1 3.83 13.50 -44.98
CA MET A 1 4.15 12.13 -45.46
C MET A 1 5.23 11.56 -44.53
N ARG A 2 4.87 10.83 -43.54
CA ARG A 2 5.59 9.78 -42.82
C ARG A 2 4.53 9.04 -42.02
N SER A 3 3.90 8.09 -42.68
CA SER A 3 2.98 7.11 -42.14
C SER A 3 3.63 5.73 -42.28
N ASP A 4 3.38 4.89 -41.29
CA ASP A 4 3.37 3.43 -41.38
C ASP A 4 4.71 2.69 -41.52
N GLU A 5 5.42 2.53 -40.38
CA GLU A 5 6.39 1.46 -40.21
C GLU A 5 6.46 0.99 -38.75
N ALA A 6 5.36 0.43 -38.22
CA ALA A 6 5.35 -0.18 -36.87
C ALA A 6 4.39 -1.37 -36.75
N ALA A 7 4.21 -2.14 -37.83
CA ALA A 7 3.31 -3.30 -37.77
C ALA A 7 3.85 -4.50 -38.58
N ASP A 8 5.12 -4.87 -38.38
CA ASP A 8 5.56 -6.19 -38.89
C ASP A 8 6.86 -6.70 -38.22
N ARG A 9 6.82 -6.97 -36.94
CA ARG A 9 7.87 -7.76 -36.24
C ARG A 9 7.34 -8.97 -35.46
N GLY A 10 6.19 -9.49 -35.85
CA GLY A 10 5.58 -10.66 -35.17
C GLY A 10 5.39 -11.89 -36.04
N ALA A 11 5.55 -11.80 -37.33
CA ALA A 11 5.19 -12.88 -38.27
C ALA A 11 6.31 -13.86 -38.66
N GLY A 12 7.57 -13.54 -38.39
CA GLY A 12 8.71 -14.25 -38.99
C GLY A 12 9.24 -15.52 -38.30
N LEU A 13 8.70 -15.95 -37.17
CA LEU A 13 9.28 -17.12 -36.43
C LEU A 13 8.40 -18.37 -36.42
N TYR A 14 7.32 -18.43 -37.22
CA TYR A 14 6.33 -19.49 -37.10
C TYR A 14 6.00 -20.26 -38.37
N ASP A 15 6.74 -20.02 -39.49
CA ASP A 15 6.49 -20.65 -40.79
C ASP A 15 7.50 -21.75 -41.16
N ALA A 16 7.58 -22.80 -40.33
CA ALA A 16 8.14 -24.06 -40.82
C ALA A 16 6.99 -25.02 -41.09
N PRO A 17 6.92 -25.67 -42.28
CA PRO A 17 5.82 -26.56 -42.63
C PRO A 17 5.76 -27.77 -41.69
N ALA A 18 4.55 -28.10 -41.23
CA ALA A 18 4.30 -29.28 -40.44
C ALA A 18 4.49 -30.53 -41.33
N THR A 19 5.59 -31.24 -41.19
CA THR A 19 5.77 -32.58 -41.74
C THR A 19 5.23 -33.61 -40.78
N GLY A 20 3.99 -34.07 -40.96
CA GLY A 20 3.33 -35.08 -40.13
C GLY A 20 1.92 -35.38 -40.69
N PRO A 21 1.22 -36.45 -40.20
CA PRO A 21 -0.04 -36.95 -40.77
C PRO A 21 -1.24 -35.97 -40.71
N LEU A 22 -1.01 -34.71 -40.36
CA LEU A 22 -2.00 -33.64 -40.25
C LEU A 22 -1.73 -32.46 -41.20
N SER A 23 -0.83 -32.61 -42.13
CA SER A 23 -0.50 -31.59 -43.14
C SER A 23 -1.62 -31.49 -44.23
N GLY A 24 -2.78 -30.95 -43.84
CA GLY A 24 -3.89 -30.81 -44.77
C GLY A 24 -5.19 -30.29 -44.12
N LEU A 25 -5.17 -30.08 -42.81
CA LEU A 25 -6.35 -29.56 -42.10
C LEU A 25 -6.39 -28.02 -42.24
N SER A 26 -7.55 -27.49 -42.62
CA SER A 26 -7.79 -26.05 -42.55
C SER A 26 -7.78 -25.55 -41.06
N PRO A 27 -7.57 -24.25 -40.84
CA PRO A 27 -7.66 -23.67 -39.49
C PRO A 27 -8.97 -24.03 -38.76
N ASP A 28 -10.08 -23.98 -39.48
CA ASP A 28 -11.41 -24.32 -38.93
C ASP A 28 -11.54 -25.81 -38.59
N GLN A 29 -10.93 -26.69 -39.36
CA GLN A 29 -10.90 -28.13 -39.07
C GLN A 29 -10.08 -28.44 -37.81
N VAL A 30 -8.98 -27.72 -37.61
CA VAL A 30 -8.15 -27.83 -36.42
C VAL A 30 -8.92 -27.34 -35.18
N GLU A 31 -9.59 -26.18 -35.30
CA GLU A 31 -10.39 -25.63 -34.21
C GLU A 31 -11.58 -26.53 -33.88
N ASN A 32 -12.32 -27.02 -34.86
CA ASN A 32 -13.41 -27.96 -34.64
C ASN A 32 -12.96 -29.26 -33.95
N ARG A 33 -11.78 -29.76 -34.30
CA ARG A 33 -11.23 -30.95 -33.66
C ARG A 33 -10.87 -30.71 -32.21
N LEU A 34 -10.31 -29.55 -31.89
CA LEU A 34 -10.03 -29.14 -30.51
C LEU A 34 -11.30 -28.93 -29.69
N LEU A 35 -12.31 -28.27 -30.25
CA LEU A 35 -13.60 -28.06 -29.62
C LEU A 35 -14.31 -29.37 -29.30
N ARG A 36 -14.31 -30.34 -30.25
CA ARG A 36 -14.89 -31.66 -30.01
C ARG A 36 -14.18 -32.39 -28.88
N ALA A 37 -12.85 -32.41 -28.86
CA ALA A 37 -12.09 -33.04 -27.80
C ALA A 37 -12.36 -32.42 -26.42
N VAL A 38 -12.49 -31.08 -26.35
CA VAL A 38 -12.91 -30.38 -25.10
C VAL A 38 -14.31 -30.76 -24.68
N LEU A 39 -15.25 -30.87 -25.63
CA LEU A 39 -16.62 -31.25 -25.34
C LEU A 39 -16.72 -32.70 -24.86
N ASP A 40 -15.91 -33.58 -25.43
CA ASP A 40 -15.90 -34.99 -25.04
C ASP A 40 -15.28 -35.19 -23.62
N ASP A 41 -14.21 -34.41 -23.30
CA ASP A 41 -13.63 -34.37 -21.96
C ASP A 41 -14.66 -33.85 -20.91
N LEU A 42 -15.43 -32.82 -21.27
CA LEU A 42 -16.52 -32.32 -20.41
C LEU A 42 -17.64 -33.34 -20.20
N LYS A 43 -18.05 -34.07 -21.25
CA LYS A 43 -19.09 -35.11 -21.15
C LYS A 43 -18.64 -36.32 -20.34
N ALA A 44 -17.33 -36.63 -20.35
CA ALA A 44 -16.74 -37.68 -19.55
C ALA A 44 -16.57 -37.29 -18.05
N GLY A 45 -17.12 -36.15 -17.63
CA GLY A 45 -17.05 -35.67 -16.24
C GLY A 45 -15.75 -34.96 -15.91
N GLY A 46 -14.99 -34.61 -16.92
CA GLY A 46 -13.82 -33.73 -16.79
C GLY A 46 -14.25 -32.31 -16.40
N SER A 47 -13.80 -31.83 -15.25
CA SER A 47 -13.93 -30.43 -14.91
C SER A 47 -12.99 -29.63 -15.82
N LEU A 48 -13.50 -28.63 -16.53
CA LEU A 48 -12.62 -27.56 -17.05
C LEU A 48 -12.03 -26.86 -15.82
N PRO A 49 -10.74 -27.06 -15.51
CA PRO A 49 -10.09 -26.20 -14.54
C PRO A 49 -10.25 -24.80 -15.08
N GLY A 50 -10.75 -23.86 -14.28
CA GLY A 50 -10.94 -22.48 -14.73
C GLY A 50 -9.68 -22.05 -15.50
N LEU A 51 -9.82 -21.78 -16.83
CA LEU A 51 -8.72 -21.50 -17.78
C LEU A 51 -7.95 -20.22 -17.43
N THR A 52 -7.80 -19.94 -16.14
CA THR A 52 -7.21 -18.70 -15.62
C THR A 52 -5.70 -18.79 -15.41
N SER A 53 -5.15 -20.02 -15.22
CA SER A 53 -3.71 -20.17 -15.00
C SER A 53 -3.00 -20.80 -16.19
N ASN A 54 -1.75 -20.43 -16.43
CA ASN A 54 -0.93 -21.06 -17.47
C ASN A 54 -0.65 -22.54 -17.19
N ARG A 55 -0.67 -22.94 -15.90
CA ARG A 55 -0.59 -24.35 -15.48
C ARG A 55 -1.79 -25.12 -15.98
N SER A 56 -3.01 -24.68 -15.65
CA SER A 56 -4.26 -25.35 -16.07
C SER A 56 -4.38 -25.42 -17.59
N LYS A 57 -3.92 -24.36 -18.29
CA LYS A 57 -3.87 -24.37 -19.76
C LYS A 57 -2.88 -25.41 -20.31
N ALA A 58 -1.73 -25.57 -19.67
CA ALA A 58 -0.76 -26.57 -20.07
C ALA A 58 -1.23 -28.00 -19.79
N GLU A 59 -1.88 -28.23 -18.65
CA GLU A 59 -2.50 -29.53 -18.30
C GLU A 59 -3.57 -29.94 -19.33
N LEU A 60 -4.49 -29.02 -19.64
CA LEU A 60 -5.48 -29.23 -20.68
C LEU A 60 -4.82 -29.43 -22.05
N GLY A 61 -3.81 -28.64 -22.37
CA GLY A 61 -3.09 -28.77 -23.63
C GLY A 61 -2.41 -30.11 -23.83
N GLU A 62 -1.83 -30.71 -22.78
CA GLU A 62 -1.24 -32.04 -22.86
C GLU A 62 -2.30 -33.15 -23.02
N ARG A 63 -3.50 -32.98 -22.46
CA ARG A 63 -4.65 -33.86 -22.71
C ARG A 63 -5.11 -33.75 -24.17
N LEU A 64 -5.39 -32.54 -24.64
CA LEU A 64 -5.80 -32.29 -26.02
C LEU A 64 -4.77 -32.81 -27.03
N ARG A 65 -3.48 -32.70 -26.70
CA ARG A 65 -2.41 -33.22 -27.56
C ARG A 65 -2.42 -34.71 -27.70
N ARG A 66 -2.67 -35.43 -26.58
CA ARG A 66 -2.81 -36.90 -26.59
C ARG A 66 -4.05 -37.37 -27.36
N GLU A 67 -5.17 -36.68 -27.19
CA GLU A 67 -6.45 -37.05 -27.79
C GLU A 67 -6.53 -36.72 -29.28
N THR A 68 -6.01 -35.55 -29.67
CA THR A 68 -6.14 -35.07 -31.05
C THR A 68 -4.95 -35.38 -31.95
N GLY A 69 -3.77 -35.67 -31.36
CA GLY A 69 -2.50 -35.80 -32.10
C GLY A 69 -1.99 -34.50 -32.70
N LEU A 70 -2.61 -33.37 -32.42
CA LEU A 70 -2.22 -32.09 -32.97
C LEU A 70 -0.87 -31.59 -32.44
N PRO A 71 -0.09 -30.87 -33.25
CA PRO A 71 1.14 -30.25 -32.82
C PRO A 71 0.87 -29.13 -31.78
N LEU A 72 1.90 -28.78 -31.01
CA LEU A 72 1.79 -27.82 -29.92
C LEU A 72 1.22 -26.44 -30.32
N ARG A 73 1.61 -25.93 -31.50
CA ARG A 73 1.25 -24.56 -31.91
C ARG A 73 -0.25 -24.26 -31.99
N PRO A 74 -1.07 -25.06 -32.69
CA PRO A 74 -2.52 -24.84 -32.74
C PRO A 74 -3.15 -24.93 -31.35
N ILE A 75 -2.70 -25.87 -30.52
CA ILE A 75 -3.21 -26.05 -29.15
C ILE A 75 -2.86 -24.85 -28.28
N ALA A 76 -1.61 -24.38 -28.30
CA ALA A 76 -1.20 -23.22 -27.53
C ALA A 76 -1.93 -21.94 -27.95
N ARG A 77 -2.18 -21.75 -29.25
CA ARG A 77 -2.98 -20.64 -29.80
C ARG A 77 -4.44 -20.74 -29.31
N PHE A 78 -5.06 -21.89 -29.42
CA PHE A 78 -6.41 -22.14 -28.95
C PHE A 78 -6.60 -21.85 -27.45
N LEU A 79 -5.63 -22.25 -26.63
CA LEU A 79 -5.65 -22.02 -25.16
C LEU A 79 -5.20 -20.60 -24.77
N GLY A 80 -4.72 -19.79 -25.69
CA GLY A 80 -4.19 -18.45 -25.40
C GLY A 80 -3.01 -18.48 -24.41
N ILE A 81 -2.07 -19.39 -24.63
CA ILE A 81 -0.83 -19.52 -23.84
C ILE A 81 0.40 -19.36 -24.76
N SER A 82 1.43 -18.63 -24.29
CA SER A 82 2.67 -18.53 -25.05
C SER A 82 3.41 -19.87 -25.06
N LYS A 83 4.17 -20.12 -26.15
CA LYS A 83 4.99 -21.35 -26.28
C LYS A 83 5.95 -21.53 -25.09
N SER A 84 6.61 -20.47 -24.67
CA SER A 84 7.55 -20.51 -23.53
C SER A 84 6.86 -20.86 -22.22
N SER A 85 5.70 -20.27 -21.94
CA SER A 85 4.92 -20.62 -20.76
C SER A 85 4.40 -22.04 -20.80
N TYR A 86 3.96 -22.50 -21.97
CA TYR A 86 3.49 -23.88 -22.14
C TYR A 86 4.63 -24.88 -21.88
N GLU A 87 5.80 -24.70 -22.52
CA GLU A 87 6.97 -25.58 -22.35
C GLU A 87 7.50 -25.60 -20.92
N TYR A 88 7.46 -24.44 -20.24
CA TYR A 88 7.80 -24.34 -18.83
C TYR A 88 6.91 -25.24 -17.97
N TRP A 89 5.58 -25.12 -18.14
CA TRP A 89 4.65 -25.92 -17.34
C TRP A 89 4.63 -27.39 -17.76
N ARG A 90 4.81 -27.69 -19.04
CA ARG A 90 4.92 -29.07 -19.55
C ARG A 90 6.08 -29.84 -18.88
N ARG A 91 7.25 -29.20 -18.75
CA ARG A 91 8.40 -29.82 -18.05
C ARG A 91 8.06 -30.11 -16.60
N ARG A 92 7.52 -29.12 -15.90
CA ARG A 92 7.11 -29.28 -14.50
C ARG A 92 6.00 -30.32 -14.27
N LEU A 93 5.13 -30.51 -15.23
CA LEU A 93 4.12 -31.58 -15.20
C LEU A 93 4.75 -32.96 -15.42
N ALA A 94 5.75 -33.03 -16.31
CA ALA A 94 6.44 -34.29 -16.65
C ALA A 94 7.35 -34.77 -15.50
N ASP A 95 8.05 -33.87 -14.82
CA ASP A 95 8.97 -34.17 -13.71
C ASP A 95 8.29 -34.22 -12.33
N GLY A 96 6.96 -34.03 -12.28
CA GLY A 96 6.18 -34.01 -11.05
C GLY A 96 6.31 -32.73 -10.23
N SER A 97 7.17 -31.81 -10.59
CA SER A 97 7.39 -30.56 -9.83
C SER A 97 6.21 -29.59 -9.88
N ALA A 98 5.30 -29.78 -10.85
CA ALA A 98 4.04 -29.04 -10.90
C ALA A 98 3.05 -29.42 -9.77
N CYS A 99 3.19 -30.60 -9.18
CA CYS A 99 2.37 -31.07 -8.07
C CYS A 99 2.95 -30.70 -6.70
N ALA A 100 4.23 -30.31 -6.64
CA ALA A 100 4.81 -29.79 -5.41
C ALA A 100 4.14 -28.45 -5.03
N PRO A 101 3.87 -28.22 -3.73
CA PRO A 101 3.41 -26.91 -3.29
C PRO A 101 4.41 -25.85 -3.80
N ASP A 102 3.91 -24.80 -4.42
CA ASP A 102 4.78 -23.70 -4.79
C ASP A 102 5.09 -22.85 -3.53
N GLU A 103 6.10 -22.00 -3.63
CA GLU A 103 6.54 -21.18 -2.50
C GLU A 103 5.38 -20.35 -1.90
N ALA A 104 4.38 -19.97 -2.72
CA ALA A 104 3.21 -19.24 -2.23
C ALA A 104 2.28 -20.12 -1.39
N ASP A 105 2.19 -21.41 -1.66
CA ASP A 105 1.41 -22.36 -0.87
C ASP A 105 2.17 -22.71 0.43
N GLU A 106 3.49 -22.91 0.37
CA GLU A 106 4.35 -23.17 1.53
C GLU A 106 4.32 -22.02 2.53
N LEU A 107 4.47 -20.78 2.04
CA LEU A 107 4.46 -19.59 2.88
C LEU A 107 3.06 -19.10 3.26
N GLY A 108 2.01 -19.75 2.75
CA GLY A 108 0.64 -19.27 2.91
C GLY A 108 0.22 -19.08 4.37
N GLY A 109 0.59 -20.01 5.26
CA GLY A 109 0.31 -19.92 6.69
C GLY A 109 0.98 -18.72 7.35
N GLU A 110 2.28 -18.53 7.09
CA GLU A 110 3.06 -17.42 7.62
C GLU A 110 2.56 -16.07 7.09
N VAL A 111 2.25 -16.01 5.79
CA VAL A 111 1.64 -14.82 5.16
C VAL A 111 0.32 -14.45 5.85
N GLU A 112 -0.52 -15.43 6.15
CA GLU A 112 -1.79 -15.19 6.82
C GLU A 112 -1.60 -14.75 8.28
N ARG A 113 -0.67 -15.38 9.00
CA ARG A 113 -0.32 -14.99 10.37
C ARG A 113 0.16 -13.54 10.41
N VAL A 114 1.17 -13.18 9.62
CA VAL A 114 1.70 -11.81 9.57
C VAL A 114 0.62 -10.80 9.16
N PHE A 115 -0.23 -11.15 8.20
CA PHE A 115 -1.31 -10.28 7.75
C PHE A 115 -2.34 -10.01 8.86
N ARG A 116 -2.74 -11.06 9.61
CA ARG A 116 -3.80 -10.95 10.63
C ARG A 116 -3.28 -10.42 11.95
N GLU A 117 -2.18 -10.95 12.45
CA GLU A 117 -1.65 -10.61 13.76
C GLU A 117 -0.88 -9.30 13.75
N GLU A 118 0.11 -9.17 12.90
CA GLU A 118 0.97 -7.99 12.87
C GLU A 118 0.43 -6.88 11.99
N GLY A 119 -0.09 -7.22 10.81
CA GLY A 119 -0.74 -6.29 9.88
C GLY A 119 -2.15 -5.90 10.30
N ARG A 120 -2.75 -6.62 11.28
CA ARG A 120 -4.11 -6.39 11.80
C ARG A 120 -5.15 -6.24 10.68
N CYS A 121 -4.99 -7.01 9.63
CA CYS A 121 -5.80 -6.93 8.41
C CYS A 121 -5.83 -5.55 7.72
N ALA A 122 -5.03 -4.59 8.16
CA ALA A 122 -5.03 -3.23 7.62
C ALA A 122 -3.87 -2.96 6.66
N ARG A 123 -2.84 -3.81 6.68
CA ARG A 123 -1.62 -3.62 5.90
C ARG A 123 -1.58 -4.51 4.67
N GLY A 124 -1.10 -3.95 3.56
CA GLY A 124 -1.02 -4.68 2.29
C GLY A 124 0.22 -5.57 2.18
N TYR A 125 0.32 -6.26 1.05
CA TYR A 125 1.37 -7.26 0.76
C TYR A 125 2.80 -6.75 0.98
N ARG A 126 3.08 -5.45 0.77
CA ARG A 126 4.42 -4.89 0.97
C ARG A 126 4.88 -4.95 2.42
N PHE A 127 3.98 -4.71 3.35
CA PHE A 127 4.26 -4.86 4.77
C PHE A 127 4.50 -6.33 5.11
N VAL A 128 3.59 -7.21 4.66
CA VAL A 128 3.70 -8.67 4.89
C VAL A 128 5.02 -9.20 4.32
N HIS A 129 5.38 -8.78 3.11
CA HIS A 129 6.64 -9.15 2.47
C HIS A 129 7.87 -8.70 3.28
N ALA A 130 7.90 -7.41 3.70
CA ALA A 130 9.02 -6.88 4.46
C ALA A 130 9.19 -7.60 5.80
N ARG A 131 8.07 -7.87 6.49
CA ARG A 131 8.07 -8.55 7.77
C ARG A 131 8.49 -10.01 7.67
N LEU A 132 7.98 -10.74 6.67
CA LEU A 132 8.40 -12.11 6.41
C LEU A 132 9.88 -12.22 6.05
N ALA A 133 10.40 -11.33 5.22
CA ALA A 133 11.81 -11.33 4.86
C ALA A 133 12.70 -11.10 6.08
N GLU A 134 12.29 -10.22 6.99
CA GLU A 134 12.97 -9.98 8.27
C GLU A 134 12.94 -11.22 9.17
N GLU A 135 11.78 -11.83 9.38
CA GLU A 135 11.61 -13.00 10.26
C GLU A 135 12.34 -14.25 9.74
N LEU A 136 12.26 -14.49 8.43
CA LEU A 136 12.86 -15.66 7.82
C LEU A 136 14.37 -15.50 7.59
N GLY A 137 14.92 -14.29 7.73
CA GLY A 137 16.35 -14.01 7.49
C GLY A 137 16.80 -14.32 6.05
N ARG A 138 15.88 -14.45 5.11
CA ARG A 138 16.14 -14.74 3.69
C ARG A 138 15.26 -13.90 2.77
N PRO A 139 15.72 -13.61 1.54
CA PRO A 139 14.89 -12.90 0.57
C PRO A 139 13.66 -13.72 0.20
N VAL A 140 12.49 -13.07 0.22
CA VAL A 140 11.21 -13.60 -0.25
C VAL A 140 10.76 -12.75 -1.43
N SER A 141 10.17 -13.36 -2.45
CA SER A 141 9.67 -12.60 -3.60
C SER A 141 8.36 -11.89 -3.28
N GLU A 142 8.25 -10.59 -3.57
CA GLU A 142 6.96 -9.86 -3.47
C GLU A 142 5.84 -10.54 -4.26
N LYS A 143 6.16 -11.14 -5.41
CA LYS A 143 5.21 -11.86 -6.25
C LYS A 143 4.63 -13.08 -5.52
N VAL A 144 5.46 -13.81 -4.80
CA VAL A 144 5.06 -14.98 -3.99
C VAL A 144 4.11 -14.57 -2.88
N VAL A 145 4.45 -13.52 -2.12
CA VAL A 145 3.59 -13.01 -1.04
C VAL A 145 2.25 -12.52 -1.57
N ARG A 146 2.25 -11.79 -2.69
CA ARG A 146 1.00 -11.32 -3.33
C ARG A 146 0.12 -12.49 -3.77
N GLU A 147 0.71 -13.52 -4.34
CA GLU A 147 -0.01 -14.70 -4.79
C GLU A 147 -0.56 -15.50 -3.61
N ALA A 148 0.21 -15.69 -2.54
CA ALA A 148 -0.25 -16.34 -1.31
C ALA A 148 -1.43 -15.57 -0.69
N MET A 149 -1.34 -14.25 -0.58
CA MET A 149 -2.46 -13.41 -0.11
C MET A 149 -3.69 -13.54 -1.01
N ARG A 150 -3.51 -13.54 -2.33
CA ARG A 150 -4.61 -13.67 -3.29
C ARG A 150 -5.33 -15.01 -3.15
N ARG A 151 -4.59 -16.12 -3.07
CA ARG A 151 -5.14 -17.48 -2.93
C ARG A 151 -5.94 -17.64 -1.65
N ARG A 152 -5.49 -17.02 -0.56
CA ARG A 152 -6.14 -17.04 0.75
C ARG A 152 -7.20 -15.95 0.95
N GLY A 153 -7.49 -15.15 -0.08
CA GLY A 153 -8.49 -14.09 -0.01
C GLY A 153 -8.14 -12.96 0.97
N LEU A 154 -6.85 -12.81 1.33
CA LEU A 154 -6.39 -11.80 2.27
C LEU A 154 -6.37 -10.42 1.60
N ARG A 155 -7.32 -9.58 1.98
CA ARG A 155 -7.47 -8.22 1.46
C ARG A 155 -7.41 -7.21 2.60
N PRO A 156 -6.58 -6.17 2.52
CA PRO A 156 -6.56 -5.12 3.52
C PRO A 156 -7.92 -4.45 3.66
N VAL A 157 -8.32 -4.23 4.91
CA VAL A 157 -9.58 -3.52 5.21
C VAL A 157 -9.31 -2.03 5.10
N TYR A 158 -9.73 -1.43 3.98
CA TYR A 158 -9.72 0.02 3.80
C TYR A 158 -11.12 0.56 3.90
N LEU A 159 -11.35 1.47 4.82
CA LEU A 159 -12.62 2.18 4.85
C LEU A 159 -12.69 3.18 3.70
N ARG A 160 -13.69 3.02 2.83
CA ARG A 160 -14.02 4.03 1.83
C ARG A 160 -14.58 5.25 2.56
N ARG A 161 -13.84 6.36 2.55
CA ARG A 161 -14.33 7.64 3.09
C ARG A 161 -15.48 8.16 2.24
N GLY A 162 -16.65 8.30 2.85
CA GLY A 162 -17.68 9.22 2.37
C GLY A 162 -17.22 10.65 2.67
N ARG A 163 -16.93 11.44 1.62
CA ARG A 163 -16.60 12.86 1.78
C ARG A 163 -17.85 13.63 2.20
N ARG A 164 -17.85 14.18 3.41
CA ARG A 164 -18.70 15.30 3.78
C ARG A 164 -17.82 16.30 4.53
N TYR A 165 -17.50 17.39 3.88
CA TYR A 165 -16.89 18.56 4.50
C TYR A 165 -17.90 19.69 4.49
N SER A 166 -18.09 20.31 5.66
CA SER A 166 -18.70 21.63 5.80
C SER A 166 -17.60 22.59 6.25
N SER A 167 -17.24 23.54 5.41
CA SER A 167 -16.33 24.60 5.79
C SER A 167 -17.09 25.68 6.52
N TYR A 168 -16.62 26.07 7.70
CA TYR A 168 -17.16 27.22 8.44
C TYR A 168 -17.03 28.51 7.63
N ALA A 169 -18.13 29.27 7.50
CA ALA A 169 -18.24 30.41 6.58
C ALA A 169 -17.76 31.76 7.16
N GLY A 170 -17.30 31.82 8.40
CA GLY A 170 -16.88 33.06 9.05
C GLY A 170 -15.36 33.19 9.17
N GLU A 171 -14.72 34.06 8.43
CA GLU A 171 -13.31 34.35 8.60
C GLU A 171 -12.99 35.81 8.53
N ILE A 172 -12.47 36.30 9.63
CA ILE A 172 -11.82 37.60 9.76
C ILE A 172 -10.48 37.28 10.35
N ASP A 173 -9.43 37.05 9.57
CA ASP A 173 -8.06 37.11 10.09
C ASP A 173 -6.98 36.99 9.02
N ASP A 174 -5.84 37.58 9.31
CA ASP A 174 -4.58 37.52 8.62
C ASP A 174 -3.95 36.12 8.79
N ALA A 175 -4.36 35.19 7.94
CA ALA A 175 -3.82 33.84 7.96
C ALA A 175 -2.43 33.82 7.33
N PRO A 176 -1.42 33.16 7.96
CA PRO A 176 -0.10 32.99 7.37
C PRO A 176 -0.16 32.37 5.97
N ALA A 177 0.83 32.71 5.15
CA ALA A 177 0.96 32.12 3.81
C ALA A 177 1.05 30.59 3.86
N ASN A 178 0.57 29.94 2.83
CA ASN A 178 0.76 28.49 2.62
C ASN A 178 2.19 28.27 2.05
N LEU A 179 3.17 28.07 2.92
CA LEU A 179 4.57 27.95 2.53
C LEU A 179 4.90 26.69 1.72
N PRO A 180 4.27 25.51 1.95
CA PRO A 180 4.43 24.35 1.08
C PRO A 180 3.83 24.49 -0.32
N LEU A 181 3.00 25.50 -0.57
CA LEU A 181 2.38 25.70 -1.88
C LEU A 181 3.36 26.37 -2.84
N ARG A 182 3.65 25.72 -3.95
CA ARG A 182 4.47 26.25 -5.03
C ARG A 182 3.68 27.17 -5.97
N GLY A 183 4.38 27.98 -6.74
CA GLY A 183 3.77 28.91 -7.69
C GLY A 183 2.98 28.26 -8.83
N ASP A 184 3.23 26.98 -9.11
CA ASP A 184 2.51 26.16 -10.08
C ASP A 184 1.23 25.52 -9.50
N GLY A 185 0.91 25.78 -8.23
CA GLY A 185 -0.24 25.21 -7.54
C GLY A 185 -0.01 23.82 -6.95
N THR A 186 1.16 23.23 -7.11
CA THR A 186 1.56 21.97 -6.46
C THR A 186 2.05 22.21 -5.04
N HIS A 187 2.11 21.13 -4.23
CA HIS A 187 2.60 21.20 -2.85
C HIS A 187 3.91 20.47 -2.70
N ASP A 188 4.82 21.08 -1.95
CA ASP A 188 6.05 20.43 -1.51
C ASP A 188 5.99 20.09 -0.03
N PHE A 189 5.55 18.88 0.26
CA PHE A 189 5.57 18.28 1.60
C PHE A 189 6.77 17.35 1.82
N SER A 190 7.84 17.52 1.06
CA SER A 190 9.03 16.67 1.10
C SER A 190 10.26 17.48 1.52
N PRO A 191 10.37 17.88 2.80
CA PRO A 191 11.52 18.63 3.26
C PRO A 191 12.82 17.82 3.10
N ALA A 192 13.93 18.52 2.86
CA ALA A 192 15.23 17.89 2.62
C ALA A 192 15.88 17.32 3.89
N SER A 193 15.47 17.77 5.07
CA SER A 193 16.04 17.36 6.35
C SER A 193 14.97 17.22 7.44
N PRO A 194 15.25 16.44 8.49
CA PRO A 194 14.42 16.43 9.69
C PRO A 194 14.23 17.82 10.29
N ASN A 195 13.11 18.06 10.93
CA ASN A 195 12.76 19.31 11.59
C ASN A 195 12.76 20.57 10.67
N ALA A 196 12.64 20.40 9.35
CA ALA A 196 12.47 21.54 8.44
C ALA A 196 10.99 21.93 8.26
N LEU A 197 10.09 20.94 8.21
CA LEU A 197 8.66 21.15 8.02
C LEU A 197 7.86 20.18 8.89
N TRP A 198 7.10 20.72 9.80
CA TRP A 198 6.16 20.00 10.65
C TRP A 198 4.73 20.22 10.17
N ALA A 199 3.89 19.24 10.37
CA ALA A 199 2.45 19.38 10.22
C ALA A 199 1.73 19.02 11.52
N SER A 200 0.63 19.71 11.81
CA SER A 200 -0.24 19.43 12.96
C SER A 200 -1.70 19.60 12.60
N ASP A 201 -2.51 18.71 13.12
CA ASP A 201 -3.98 18.73 13.00
C ASP A 201 -4.58 17.93 14.15
N ILE A 202 -5.88 18.05 14.41
CA ILE A 202 -6.57 17.29 15.46
C ILE A 202 -7.49 16.26 14.82
N THR A 203 -7.36 14.99 15.24
CA THR A 203 -8.26 13.92 14.80
C THR A 203 -9.13 13.39 15.94
N GLU A 204 -10.36 13.02 15.63
CA GLU A 204 -11.34 12.44 16.56
C GLU A 204 -11.41 10.91 16.39
N PHE A 205 -11.46 10.22 17.52
CA PHE A 205 -11.89 8.82 17.62
C PHE A 205 -13.20 8.76 18.40
N ARG A 206 -14.17 8.01 17.89
CA ARG A 206 -15.44 7.79 18.56
C ARG A 206 -15.58 6.33 18.94
N LEU A 207 -15.68 6.07 20.23
CA LEU A 207 -15.86 4.72 20.78
C LEU A 207 -17.34 4.30 20.72
N PRO A 208 -17.64 2.99 20.71
CA PRO A 208 -19.01 2.49 20.73
C PRO A 208 -19.82 2.94 21.94
N CYS A 209 -19.19 3.17 23.09
CA CYS A 209 -19.81 3.74 24.30
C CYS A 209 -20.22 5.22 24.14
N GLY A 210 -19.95 5.84 22.99
CA GLY A 210 -20.25 7.26 22.73
C GLY A 210 -19.15 8.23 23.15
N ALA A 211 -18.14 7.77 23.89
CA ALA A 211 -17.01 8.61 24.28
C ALA A 211 -16.19 9.03 23.06
N LYS A 212 -15.62 10.24 23.12
CA LYS A 212 -14.75 10.81 22.11
C LYS A 212 -13.37 11.03 22.68
N VAL A 213 -12.37 10.66 21.89
CA VAL A 213 -10.96 10.93 22.20
C VAL A 213 -10.35 11.69 21.04
N TYR A 214 -9.53 12.67 21.36
CA TYR A 214 -8.87 13.55 20.39
C TYR A 214 -7.37 13.39 20.52
N LEU A 215 -6.70 13.32 19.38
CA LEU A 215 -5.24 13.29 19.25
C LEU A 215 -4.79 14.51 18.45
N SER A 216 -3.85 15.26 19.01
CA SER A 216 -3.16 16.36 18.35
C SER A 216 -1.66 15.99 18.23
N PRO A 217 -1.18 15.47 17.12
CA PRO A 217 0.22 15.20 16.89
C PRO A 217 0.91 16.40 16.23
N VAL A 218 2.21 16.53 16.46
CA VAL A 218 3.14 17.26 15.59
C VAL A 218 3.97 16.24 14.83
N VAL A 219 3.90 16.26 13.51
CA VAL A 219 4.49 15.27 12.63
C VAL A 219 5.57 15.92 11.78
N ASP A 220 6.79 15.39 11.83
CA ASP A 220 7.87 15.79 10.93
C ASP A 220 7.62 15.18 9.54
N LEU A 221 7.46 16.04 8.54
CA LEU A 221 7.13 15.61 7.19
C LEU A 221 8.31 14.99 6.43
N PHE A 222 9.52 15.09 6.94
CA PHE A 222 10.69 14.45 6.34
C PHE A 222 10.50 12.92 6.22
N ASP A 223 9.93 12.30 7.23
CA ASP A 223 9.71 10.86 7.25
C ASP A 223 8.40 10.44 7.91
N SER A 224 7.53 11.38 8.23
CA SER A 224 6.27 11.21 8.95
C SER A 224 6.45 10.74 10.39
N ARG A 225 7.56 11.12 11.04
CA ARG A 225 7.77 10.85 12.46
C ARG A 225 6.85 11.73 13.31
N PRO A 226 6.03 11.16 14.21
CA PRO A 226 5.41 11.96 15.26
C PRO A 226 6.49 12.45 16.22
N VAL A 227 6.75 13.76 16.23
CA VAL A 227 7.74 14.39 17.11
C VAL A 227 7.23 14.46 18.52
N ALA A 228 5.98 14.86 18.67
CA ALA A 228 5.25 14.89 19.92
C ALA A 228 3.74 14.81 19.65
N TRP A 229 2.97 14.51 20.70
CA TRP A 229 1.51 14.47 20.65
C TRP A 229 0.89 14.78 22.01
N ALA A 230 -0.39 15.13 21.97
CA ALA A 230 -1.24 15.21 23.14
C ALA A 230 -2.56 14.48 22.85
N ILE A 231 -3.10 13.81 23.86
CA ILE A 231 -4.35 13.05 23.80
C ILE A 231 -5.30 13.59 24.86
N GLY A 232 -6.57 13.76 24.51
CA GLY A 232 -7.55 14.28 25.46
C GLY A 232 -8.99 14.01 25.07
N ALA A 233 -9.91 14.28 25.99
CA ALA A 233 -11.34 14.06 25.78
C ALA A 233 -12.04 15.20 25.01
N ARG A 234 -11.35 16.32 24.76
CA ARG A 234 -11.91 17.51 24.07
C ARG A 234 -10.89 18.12 23.11
N PRO A 235 -11.33 18.61 21.92
CA PRO A 235 -10.45 19.29 20.97
C PRO A 235 -10.26 20.76 21.41
N THR A 236 -9.40 20.98 22.37
CA THR A 236 -9.14 22.32 22.92
C THR A 236 -7.85 22.93 22.36
N ALA A 237 -7.75 24.25 22.41
CA ALA A 237 -6.48 24.93 22.12
C ALA A 237 -5.36 24.50 23.06
N ALA A 238 -5.67 24.15 24.32
CA ALA A 238 -4.70 23.60 25.26
C ALA A 238 -4.09 22.29 24.74
N LEU A 239 -4.90 21.39 24.15
CA LEU A 239 -4.44 20.14 23.57
C LEU A 239 -3.42 20.37 22.43
N ALA A 240 -3.73 21.30 21.53
CA ALA A 240 -2.82 21.67 20.44
C ALA A 240 -1.53 22.35 20.96
N ASN A 241 -1.67 23.26 21.92
CA ASN A 241 -0.53 23.95 22.52
C ASN A 241 0.40 22.98 23.24
N GLU A 242 -0.15 22.00 23.95
CA GLU A 242 0.61 20.97 24.65
C GLU A 242 1.47 20.16 23.70
N SER A 243 0.88 19.66 22.60
CA SER A 243 1.63 18.91 21.60
C SER A 243 2.75 19.72 20.95
N LEU A 244 2.50 21.00 20.63
CA LEU A 244 3.52 21.89 20.07
C LEU A 244 4.62 22.19 21.08
N SER A 245 4.27 22.45 22.35
CA SER A 245 5.26 22.73 23.41
C SER A 245 6.19 21.54 23.62
N ARG A 246 5.63 20.32 23.64
CA ARG A 246 6.42 19.07 23.74
C ARG A 246 7.33 18.90 22.51
N ALA A 247 6.85 19.20 21.30
CA ALA A 247 7.66 19.14 20.10
C ALA A 247 8.80 20.15 20.12
N CYS A 248 8.52 21.39 20.54
CA CYS A 248 9.55 22.43 20.69
C CYS A 248 10.62 22.07 21.73
N ALA A 249 10.26 21.38 22.80
CA ALA A 249 11.22 20.94 23.81
C ALA A 249 12.23 19.90 23.29
N ALA A 250 11.91 19.21 22.19
CA ALA A 250 12.81 18.26 21.53
C ALA A 250 13.73 18.90 20.47
N LEU A 251 13.56 20.19 20.16
CA LEU A 251 14.38 20.90 19.18
C LEU A 251 15.79 21.14 19.71
N ARG A 252 16.74 21.02 18.83
CA ARG A 252 18.15 21.40 19.10
C ARG A 252 18.36 22.89 18.88
N PRO A 253 19.39 23.47 19.47
CA PRO A 253 19.75 24.85 19.18
C PRO A 253 19.92 25.10 17.68
N GLY A 254 19.25 26.12 17.16
CA GLY A 254 19.29 26.48 15.74
C GLY A 254 18.23 25.79 14.86
N GLU A 255 17.51 24.81 15.35
CA GLU A 255 16.37 24.23 14.63
C GLU A 255 15.14 25.13 14.78
N ALA A 256 14.53 25.53 13.66
CA ALA A 256 13.33 26.37 13.62
C ALA A 256 12.39 25.90 12.49
N PRO A 257 11.65 24.82 12.70
CA PRO A 257 10.75 24.27 11.69
C PRO A 257 9.69 25.27 11.23
N VAL A 258 9.26 25.13 9.98
CA VAL A 258 7.96 25.62 9.53
C VAL A 258 6.88 24.73 10.11
N VAL A 259 5.86 25.28 10.77
CA VAL A 259 4.72 24.51 11.26
C VAL A 259 3.50 24.80 10.38
N HIS A 260 3.09 23.78 9.62
CA HIS A 260 1.93 23.83 8.74
C HIS A 260 0.70 23.25 9.41
N THR A 261 -0.41 23.98 9.37
CA THR A 261 -1.69 23.56 9.95
C THR A 261 -2.85 23.90 9.00
N ASP A 262 -4.02 23.34 9.28
CA ASP A 262 -5.24 23.87 8.72
C ASP A 262 -5.60 25.24 9.34
N ARG A 263 -6.75 25.81 8.91
CA ARG A 263 -7.27 27.07 9.49
C ARG A 263 -8.13 26.86 10.74
N GLY A 264 -7.98 25.75 11.44
CA GLY A 264 -8.69 25.48 12.69
C GLY A 264 -8.49 26.60 13.71
N CYS A 265 -9.54 26.91 14.49
CA CYS A 265 -9.47 27.99 15.48
C CYS A 265 -8.33 27.80 16.49
N HIS A 266 -7.97 26.57 16.79
CA HIS A 266 -6.91 26.21 17.75
C HIS A 266 -5.54 26.78 17.37
N TYR A 267 -5.22 26.84 16.06
CA TYR A 267 -3.94 27.31 15.53
C TYR A 267 -3.85 28.82 15.31
N ARG A 268 -4.98 29.52 15.51
CA ARG A 268 -5.07 30.99 15.42
C ARG A 268 -5.05 31.68 16.79
N TRP A 269 -5.23 30.93 17.86
CA TRP A 269 -5.30 31.46 19.21
C TRP A 269 -3.93 31.98 19.71
N PRO A 270 -3.95 32.94 20.66
CA PRO A 270 -2.75 33.58 21.16
C PRO A 270 -1.70 32.59 21.72
N GLY A 271 -2.15 31.53 22.38
CA GLY A 271 -1.25 30.52 22.96
C GLY A 271 -0.39 29.82 21.91
N TRP A 272 -0.98 29.38 20.79
CA TRP A 272 -0.25 28.78 19.68
C TRP A 272 0.74 29.76 19.05
N LYS A 273 0.29 30.99 18.78
CA LYS A 273 1.12 32.07 18.23
C LYS A 273 2.33 32.36 19.14
N ALA A 274 2.10 32.43 20.44
CA ALA A 274 3.13 32.69 21.45
C ALA A 274 4.19 31.59 21.52
N ILE A 275 3.76 30.30 21.41
CA ILE A 275 4.71 29.18 21.37
C ILE A 275 5.57 29.27 20.10
N CYS A 276 4.95 29.46 18.95
CA CYS A 276 5.68 29.61 17.69
C CYS A 276 6.69 30.77 17.77
N GLY A 277 6.27 31.95 18.24
CA GLY A 277 7.14 33.11 18.36
C GLY A 277 8.32 32.91 19.33
N ARG A 278 8.08 32.25 20.48
CA ARG A 278 9.11 31.97 21.48
C ARG A 278 10.21 31.05 20.93
N HIS A 279 9.85 30.11 20.08
CA HIS A 279 10.78 29.14 19.49
C HIS A 279 11.21 29.48 18.07
N GLY A 280 10.86 30.65 17.55
CA GLY A 280 11.24 31.09 16.20
C GLY A 280 10.62 30.29 15.06
N LEU A 281 9.50 29.58 15.32
CA LEU A 281 8.84 28.75 14.32
C LEU A 281 8.10 29.62 13.29
N ALA A 282 8.33 29.37 12.01
CA ALA A 282 7.53 29.94 10.94
C ALA A 282 6.15 29.26 10.86
N ARG A 283 5.09 30.05 10.90
CA ARG A 283 3.72 29.54 10.77
C ARG A 283 3.32 29.46 9.30
N SER A 284 2.66 28.38 8.92
CA SER A 284 2.07 28.17 7.60
C SER A 284 0.66 27.60 7.73
N MET A 285 -0.26 28.04 6.90
CA MET A 285 -1.64 27.56 6.94
C MET A 285 -2.18 27.21 5.55
N SER A 286 -2.99 26.16 5.51
CA SER A 286 -3.75 25.74 4.34
C SER A 286 -4.66 26.87 3.83
N ARG A 287 -4.95 26.89 2.53
CA ARG A 287 -5.97 27.78 1.97
C ARG A 287 -7.36 27.32 2.43
N LYS A 288 -8.31 28.26 2.48
CA LYS A 288 -9.68 27.94 2.87
C LYS A 288 -10.34 26.96 1.89
N GLY A 289 -10.84 25.85 2.42
CA GLY A 289 -11.58 24.86 1.62
C GLY A 289 -10.73 24.01 0.67
N HIS A 290 -9.39 24.12 0.73
CA HIS A 290 -8.48 23.31 -0.08
C HIS A 290 -7.92 22.14 0.72
N SER A 291 -8.61 20.97 0.66
CA SER A 291 -8.14 19.75 1.36
C SER A 291 -6.76 19.24 0.90
N PRO A 292 -6.31 19.42 -0.36
CA PRO A 292 -4.95 19.05 -0.74
C PRO A 292 -3.85 19.76 0.08
N ASP A 293 -4.13 20.93 0.60
CA ASP A 293 -3.20 21.69 1.43
C ASP A 293 -2.91 21.01 2.79
N ASN A 294 -3.76 20.08 3.25
CA ASN A 294 -3.56 19.30 4.48
C ASN A 294 -3.30 17.79 4.24
N ALA A 295 -2.98 17.43 2.99
CA ALA A 295 -2.85 16.03 2.57
C ALA A 295 -1.83 15.23 3.39
N ALA A 296 -0.77 15.88 3.90
CA ALA A 296 0.25 15.24 4.72
C ALA A 296 -0.31 14.73 6.06
N CYS A 297 -1.07 15.58 6.79
CA CYS A 297 -1.78 15.16 8.01
C CYS A 297 -2.88 14.14 7.72
N GLU A 298 -3.64 14.33 6.66
CA GLU A 298 -4.68 13.36 6.26
C GLU A 298 -4.08 11.98 5.98
N GLY A 299 -2.92 11.92 5.33
CA GLY A 299 -2.20 10.68 5.09
C GLY A 299 -1.74 10.00 6.37
N PHE A 300 -1.19 10.76 7.33
CA PHE A 300 -0.80 10.26 8.64
C PHE A 300 -2.02 9.71 9.40
N PHE A 301 -3.11 10.47 9.48
CA PHE A 301 -4.33 10.02 10.16
C PHE A 301 -5.01 8.85 9.47
N GLY A 302 -4.93 8.77 8.15
CA GLY A 302 -5.42 7.62 7.39
C GLY A 302 -4.71 6.34 7.81
N ASN A 303 -3.37 6.38 7.89
CA ASN A 303 -2.57 5.26 8.35
C ASN A 303 -2.87 4.92 9.81
N LEU A 304 -2.88 5.90 10.71
CA LEU A 304 -3.20 5.73 12.11
C LEU A 304 -4.58 5.06 12.30
N LYS A 305 -5.60 5.59 11.66
CA LYS A 305 -6.96 5.03 11.79
C LYS A 305 -7.07 3.64 11.21
N ASN A 306 -6.43 3.36 10.09
CA ASN A 306 -6.47 2.02 9.48
C ASN A 306 -5.69 0.99 10.30
N GLU A 307 -4.53 1.35 10.85
CA GLU A 307 -3.64 0.41 11.52
C GLU A 307 -3.95 0.24 13.01
N PHE A 308 -4.46 1.29 13.65
CA PHE A 308 -4.75 1.28 15.08
C PHE A 308 -6.24 1.14 15.39
N PHE A 309 -7.11 1.91 14.72
CA PHE A 309 -8.50 2.04 15.14
C PHE A 309 -9.47 1.12 14.39
N HIS A 310 -9.42 1.15 13.05
CA HIS A 310 -10.35 0.37 12.24
C HIS A 310 -10.02 -1.12 12.28
N GLY A 311 -11.04 -1.97 12.23
CA GLY A 311 -10.90 -3.42 12.28
C GLY A 311 -10.68 -4.01 13.67
N ARG A 312 -10.69 -3.19 14.73
CA ARG A 312 -10.71 -3.65 16.12
C ARG A 312 -12.09 -3.49 16.74
N ASP A 313 -12.44 -4.42 17.61
CA ASP A 313 -13.62 -4.27 18.47
C ASP A 313 -13.25 -3.40 19.67
N TRP A 314 -13.94 -2.29 19.79
CA TRP A 314 -13.80 -1.33 20.90
C TRP A 314 -14.96 -1.43 21.91
N SER A 315 -15.80 -2.47 21.82
CA SER A 315 -16.87 -2.72 22.78
C SER A 315 -16.30 -2.93 24.18
N GLY A 316 -16.87 -2.25 25.15
CA GLY A 316 -16.42 -2.33 26.55
C GLY A 316 -15.16 -1.52 26.90
N TRP A 317 -14.56 -0.82 25.93
CA TRP A 317 -13.41 0.06 26.21
C TRP A 317 -13.85 1.38 26.82
N THR A 318 -13.12 1.83 27.85
CA THR A 318 -13.26 3.19 28.39
C THR A 318 -12.40 4.17 27.60
N ALA A 319 -12.70 5.47 27.74
CA ALA A 319 -11.90 6.51 27.08
C ALA A 319 -10.44 6.50 27.59
N GLU A 320 -10.26 6.28 28.89
CA GLU A 320 -8.96 6.25 29.56
C GLU A 320 -8.09 5.11 29.04
N ALA A 321 -8.63 3.88 29.03
CA ALA A 321 -7.92 2.71 28.51
C ALA A 321 -7.57 2.86 27.02
N PHE A 322 -8.47 3.49 26.24
CA PHE A 322 -8.21 3.79 24.84
C PHE A 322 -7.09 4.84 24.69
N MET A 323 -7.10 5.90 25.51
CA MET A 323 -6.06 6.94 25.46
C MET A 323 -4.68 6.36 25.79
N GLU A 324 -4.60 5.50 26.80
CA GLU A 324 -3.36 4.80 27.17
C GLU A 324 -2.83 3.92 26.04
N LEU A 325 -3.71 3.11 25.44
CA LEU A 325 -3.32 2.26 24.31
C LEU A 325 -2.90 3.09 23.07
N LEU A 326 -3.58 4.21 22.82
CA LEU A 326 -3.22 5.12 21.73
C LEU A 326 -1.86 5.77 21.98
N ASP A 327 -1.59 6.19 23.22
CA ASP A 327 -0.29 6.75 23.59
C ASP A 327 0.84 5.75 23.38
N GLY A 328 0.69 4.52 23.86
CA GLY A 328 1.64 3.44 23.62
C GLY A 328 1.87 3.14 22.12
N TRP A 329 0.81 3.20 21.31
CA TRP A 329 0.94 3.02 19.87
C TRP A 329 1.70 4.18 19.21
N MET A 330 1.44 5.41 19.64
CA MET A 330 2.16 6.59 19.14
C MET A 330 3.64 6.54 19.54
N ALA A 331 3.97 6.12 20.75
CA ALA A 331 5.34 5.93 21.23
C ALA A 331 6.10 4.86 20.39
N ALA A 332 5.41 3.77 20.03
CA ALA A 332 5.99 2.70 19.23
C ALA A 332 6.03 2.99 17.71
N TYR A 333 5.40 4.07 17.24
CA TYR A 333 5.24 4.34 15.81
C TYR A 333 6.57 4.38 15.05
N SER A 334 7.56 5.06 15.60
CA SER A 334 8.85 5.30 14.92
C SER A 334 9.83 4.12 15.09
N THR A 335 9.66 3.30 16.12
CA THR A 335 10.58 2.21 16.46
C THR A 335 10.15 0.86 15.92
N VAL A 336 8.85 0.64 15.75
CA VAL A 336 8.31 -0.69 15.38
C VAL A 336 7.70 -0.69 13.97
N ARG A 337 7.12 0.43 13.53
CA ARG A 337 6.41 0.48 12.27
C ARG A 337 7.35 0.49 11.08
N LEU A 338 7.31 -0.55 10.24
CA LEU A 338 8.01 -0.58 8.97
C LEU A 338 7.36 0.39 7.98
N LYS A 339 8.17 1.23 7.37
CA LYS A 339 7.80 2.19 6.32
C LYS A 339 8.66 1.96 5.09
N ALA A 340 8.08 2.17 3.90
CA ALA A 340 8.80 2.14 2.64
C ALA A 340 9.43 3.52 2.38
N PHE A 341 10.74 3.55 2.19
CA PHE A 341 11.51 4.73 1.81
C PHE A 341 12.08 4.56 0.40
N ARG A 342 12.24 5.68 -0.31
CA ARG A 342 12.94 5.70 -1.61
C ARG A 342 14.37 6.13 -1.38
N GLU A 343 15.33 5.24 -1.64
CA GLU A 343 16.76 5.49 -1.47
C GLU A 343 17.51 4.95 -2.68
N GLY A 344 18.30 5.81 -3.34
CA GLY A 344 19.07 5.43 -4.53
C GLY A 344 18.23 4.78 -5.65
N GLY A 345 16.99 5.21 -5.84
CA GLY A 345 16.06 4.66 -6.83
C GLY A 345 15.38 3.34 -6.41
N ARG A 346 15.72 2.79 -5.24
CA ARG A 346 15.16 1.55 -4.71
C ARG A 346 14.17 1.84 -3.57
N THR A 347 13.29 0.90 -3.30
CA THR A 347 12.43 0.94 -2.11
C THR A 347 13.11 0.14 -1.00
N VAL A 348 13.37 0.82 0.12
CA VAL A 348 13.93 0.21 1.34
C VAL A 348 12.85 0.23 2.41
N TYR A 349 12.64 -0.89 3.09
CA TYR A 349 11.73 -1.00 4.22
C TYR A 349 12.56 -0.90 5.51
N ASP A 350 12.20 0.05 6.36
CA ASP A 350 12.92 0.31 7.61
C ASP A 350 11.98 0.98 8.61
N THR A 351 12.31 0.95 9.89
CA THR A 351 11.65 1.83 10.84
C THR A 351 12.22 3.24 10.71
N ILE A 352 11.46 4.24 11.14
CA ILE A 352 11.89 5.64 11.06
C ILE A 352 13.17 5.84 11.86
N ASP A 353 13.22 5.31 13.08
CA ASP A 353 14.35 5.50 13.98
C ASP A 353 15.61 4.74 13.52
N ASN A 354 15.46 3.54 12.97
CA ASN A 354 16.59 2.81 12.37
C ASN A 354 17.15 3.58 11.17
N ARG A 355 16.26 4.04 10.29
CA ARG A 355 16.66 4.85 9.13
C ARG A 355 17.41 6.11 9.57
N ARG A 356 16.88 6.88 10.55
CA ARG A 356 17.56 8.10 11.06
C ARG A 356 18.94 7.76 11.62
N ARG A 357 19.07 6.70 12.41
CA ARG A 357 20.36 6.23 12.94
C ARG A 357 21.34 5.85 11.82
N ARG A 358 20.89 5.06 10.84
CA ARG A 358 21.71 4.63 9.70
C ARG A 358 22.20 5.82 8.85
N LEU A 359 21.37 6.81 8.64
CA LEU A 359 21.69 8.02 7.90
C LEU A 359 22.39 9.11 8.75
N ARG A 360 22.63 8.84 10.04
CA ARG A 360 23.20 9.79 11.02
C ARG A 360 22.42 11.09 11.10
N LEU A 361 21.12 11.02 10.91
CA LEU A 361 20.22 12.16 11.02
C LEU A 361 19.87 12.41 12.50
N ALA A 362 19.44 13.64 12.79
CA ALA A 362 18.92 13.97 14.10
C ALA A 362 17.78 13.03 14.52
N ALA A 363 17.88 12.51 15.72
CA ALA A 363 16.86 11.65 16.31
C ALA A 363 15.61 12.43 16.66
#